data_8dbe604a0450dc080a9ef4101f4ae025
#
_entry.id   8dbe604a0450dc080a9ef4101f4ae025
#
_cell.length_a   1.000
_cell.length_b   1.000
_cell.length_c   1.000
_cell.angle_alpha   90.00
_cell.angle_beta   90.00
_cell.angle_gamma   90.00
#
_symmetry.space_group_name_H-M   'P 1'
#
loop_
_entity.id
_entity.type
_entity.pdbx_description
1 polymer ?
#
loop_
_entity_poly.entity_id
_entity_poly.type
_entity_poly.pdbx_seq_one_letter_code
_entity_poly.pdbx_strand_id
1 'polypeptide(L)'
;MEEYLGNEDLLDRYLVAFFASREYSEEIAQRAVQWAEEICQTDKVVISGFHSPLEKEVLRILLEHKHPVVVALGRALYKRVPPNLQQAFDEGRLLFVSFRGYTRHSTKSSEIRNWKAAGIADEVYFTPFNRFSLLSTLHFTYEKYSKTPVHILE
;
A
#
# COMPACT_ATOMS: atom_id res chain seq x y z
N MET A 1 -11.90 -13.53 4.92
CA MET A 1 -11.41 -14.25 3.71
C MET A 1 -11.14 -13.25 2.61
N GLU A 2 -10.01 -13.38 1.98
CA GLU A 2 -9.56 -12.47 0.93
C GLU A 2 -9.91 -13.03 -0.45
N GLU A 3 -10.09 -12.12 -1.40
CA GLU A 3 -10.24 -12.46 -2.80
C GLU A 3 -9.09 -11.83 -3.58
N TYR A 4 -8.60 -12.51 -4.59
CA TYR A 4 -7.41 -12.10 -5.34
C TYR A 4 -7.68 -12.01 -6.83
N LEU A 5 -7.02 -11.05 -7.48
CA LEU A 5 -7.04 -10.89 -8.93
C LEU A 5 -5.65 -10.45 -9.38
N GLY A 6 -4.97 -11.30 -10.13
CA GLY A 6 -3.62 -11.05 -10.62
C GLY A 6 -2.62 -12.09 -10.17
N ASN A 7 -1.38 -11.68 -9.99
CA ASN A 7 -0.29 -12.60 -9.67
C ASN A 7 -0.19 -12.87 -8.17
N GLU A 8 -0.75 -13.99 -7.72
CA GLU A 8 -0.75 -14.35 -6.29
C GLU A 8 0.64 -14.72 -5.77
N ASP A 9 1.59 -15.05 -6.65
CA ASP A 9 2.97 -15.35 -6.22
C ASP A 9 3.64 -14.15 -5.55
N LEU A 10 3.14 -12.94 -5.79
CA LEU A 10 3.68 -11.74 -5.15
C LEU A 10 3.52 -11.78 -3.63
N LEU A 11 2.54 -12.53 -3.12
CA LEU A 11 2.33 -12.66 -1.67
C LEU A 11 3.42 -13.46 -0.98
N ASP A 12 4.17 -14.25 -1.74
CA ASP A 12 5.29 -15.04 -1.20
C ASP A 12 6.61 -14.27 -1.15
N ARG A 13 6.59 -13.03 -1.66
CA ARG A 13 7.74 -12.14 -1.67
C ARG A 13 7.81 -11.33 -0.37
N TYR A 14 8.92 -10.62 -0.16
CA TYR A 14 9.04 -9.70 0.96
C TYR A 14 8.15 -8.49 0.69
N LEU A 15 7.15 -8.25 1.55
CA LEU A 15 6.15 -7.22 1.37
C LEU A 15 6.43 -6.02 2.28
N VAL A 16 6.42 -4.83 1.69
CA VAL A 16 6.56 -3.57 2.43
C VAL A 16 5.28 -2.78 2.27
N ALA A 17 4.60 -2.51 3.38
CA ALA A 17 3.38 -1.70 3.37
C ALA A 17 3.74 -0.22 3.41
N PHE A 18 3.02 0.60 2.66
CA PHE A 18 3.22 2.04 2.62
C PHE A 18 1.90 2.76 2.90
N PHE A 19 1.91 3.62 3.91
CA PHE A 19 0.75 4.42 4.31
C PHE A 19 1.12 5.90 4.34
N ALA A 20 0.40 6.72 3.61
CA ALA A 20 0.66 8.15 3.56
C ALA A 20 -0.54 8.94 4.05
N SER A 21 -0.27 9.91 4.91
CA SER A 21 -1.27 10.87 5.36
C SER A 21 -1.72 11.73 4.18
N ARG A 22 -2.96 12.22 4.23
CA ARG A 22 -3.47 13.16 3.24
C ARG A 22 -2.87 14.56 3.41
N GLU A 23 -2.37 14.86 4.61
CA GLU A 23 -1.67 16.11 4.91
C GLU A 23 -0.17 15.83 4.98
N TYR A 24 0.60 16.57 4.20
CA TYR A 24 2.05 16.37 4.15
C TYR A 24 2.73 17.64 3.66
N SER A 25 4.00 17.80 4.04
CA SER A 25 4.83 18.90 3.58
C SER A 25 5.44 18.57 2.22
N GLU A 26 5.93 19.60 1.53
CA GLU A 26 6.66 19.42 0.27
C GLU A 26 7.90 18.53 0.48
N GLU A 27 8.57 18.69 1.60
CA GLU A 27 9.76 17.87 1.92
C GLU A 27 9.40 16.40 2.04
N ILE A 28 8.28 16.09 2.68
CA ILE A 28 7.80 14.71 2.80
C ILE A 28 7.38 14.16 1.44
N ALA A 29 6.76 14.99 0.58
CA ALA A 29 6.42 14.56 -0.77
C ALA A 29 7.67 14.15 -1.55
N GLN A 30 8.73 14.94 -1.46
CA GLN A 30 10.00 14.63 -2.11
C GLN A 30 10.65 13.38 -1.52
N ARG A 31 10.57 13.23 -0.19
CA ARG A 31 11.13 12.06 0.48
C ARG A 31 10.40 10.78 0.10
N ALA A 32 9.08 10.85 -0.07
CA ALA A 32 8.29 9.69 -0.51
C ALA A 32 8.64 9.27 -1.94
N VAL A 33 8.85 10.24 -2.82
CA VAL A 33 9.32 9.98 -4.19
C VAL A 33 10.68 9.28 -4.16
N GLN A 34 11.60 9.80 -3.37
CA GLN A 34 12.92 9.21 -3.21
C GLN A 34 12.82 7.77 -2.66
N TRP A 35 11.96 7.56 -1.66
CA TRP A 35 11.73 6.24 -1.10
C TRP A 35 11.25 5.25 -2.16
N ALA A 36 10.30 5.68 -2.99
CA ALA A 36 9.77 4.83 -4.06
C ALA A 36 10.86 4.46 -5.06
N GLU A 37 11.70 5.42 -5.43
CA GLU A 37 12.82 5.16 -6.33
C GLU A 37 13.85 4.21 -5.71
N GLU A 38 14.12 4.37 -4.42
CA GLU A 38 15.04 3.49 -3.69
C GLU A 38 14.52 2.06 -3.62
N ILE A 39 13.23 1.89 -3.32
CA ILE A 39 12.67 0.53 -3.19
C ILE A 39 12.63 -0.19 -4.54
N CYS A 40 12.55 0.55 -5.64
CA CYS A 40 12.64 -0.03 -6.99
C CYS A 40 14.00 -0.66 -7.28
N GLN A 41 15.00 -0.39 -6.46
CA GLN A 41 16.33 -1.02 -6.56
C GLN A 41 16.43 -2.32 -5.76
N THR A 42 15.32 -2.74 -5.14
CA THR A 42 15.26 -3.94 -4.31
C THR A 42 14.27 -4.94 -4.88
N ASP A 43 14.24 -6.15 -4.31
CA ASP A 43 13.27 -7.18 -4.67
C ASP A 43 11.99 -7.10 -3.83
N LYS A 44 11.89 -6.07 -2.97
CA LYS A 44 10.74 -5.94 -2.08
C LYS A 44 9.50 -5.47 -2.84
N VAL A 45 8.39 -6.12 -2.60
CA VAL A 45 7.10 -5.77 -3.21
C VAL A 45 6.38 -4.77 -2.31
N VAL A 46 5.82 -3.71 -2.89
CA VAL A 46 5.08 -2.71 -2.13
C VAL A 46 3.59 -3.04 -2.10
N ILE A 47 3.02 -3.06 -0.89
CA ILE A 47 1.58 -3.22 -0.70
C ILE A 47 1.00 -1.94 -0.10
N SER A 48 -0.10 -1.46 -0.68
CA SER A 48 -0.79 -0.26 -0.21
C SER A 48 -2.19 -0.22 -0.81
N GLY A 49 -3.04 0.62 -0.24
CA GLY A 49 -4.32 0.96 -0.89
C GLY A 49 -4.13 1.90 -2.07
N PHE A 50 -3.00 2.60 -2.12
CA PHE A 50 -2.68 3.60 -3.15
C PHE A 50 -3.84 4.56 -3.37
N HIS A 51 -4.43 4.99 -2.27
CA HIS A 51 -5.66 5.78 -2.29
C HIS A 51 -5.44 7.27 -2.00
N SER A 52 -4.57 7.61 -1.04
CA SER A 52 -4.25 9.00 -0.75
C SER A 52 -3.37 9.59 -1.86
N PRO A 53 -3.30 10.94 -1.98
CA PRO A 53 -2.52 11.55 -3.06
C PRO A 53 -1.07 11.09 -3.13
N LEU A 54 -0.40 11.00 -1.99
CA LEU A 54 1.01 10.61 -1.96
C LEU A 54 1.18 9.12 -2.25
N GLU A 55 0.24 8.28 -1.80
CA GLU A 55 0.25 6.86 -2.15
C GLU A 55 0.08 6.65 -3.65
N LYS A 56 -0.77 7.47 -4.29
CA LYS A 56 -0.95 7.42 -5.75
C LYS A 56 0.32 7.84 -6.49
N GLU A 57 1.03 8.83 -5.97
CA GLU A 57 2.30 9.26 -6.56
C GLU A 57 3.36 8.17 -6.47
N VAL A 58 3.42 7.49 -5.32
CA VAL A 58 4.32 6.34 -5.15
C VAL A 58 3.96 5.23 -6.13
N LEU A 59 2.68 4.94 -6.30
CA LEU A 59 2.25 3.94 -7.28
C LEU A 59 2.71 4.31 -8.69
N ARG A 60 2.56 5.58 -9.09
CA ARG A 60 2.99 6.03 -10.40
C ARG A 60 4.47 5.73 -10.64
N ILE A 61 5.31 5.99 -9.64
CA ILE A 61 6.75 5.74 -9.74
C ILE A 61 7.03 4.25 -9.84
N LEU A 62 6.37 3.44 -9.01
CA LEU A 62 6.55 1.99 -9.04
C LEU A 62 6.16 1.42 -10.41
N LEU A 63 5.07 1.91 -11.00
CA LEU A 63 4.63 1.46 -12.33
C LEU A 63 5.62 1.88 -13.41
N GLU A 64 6.16 3.09 -13.35
CA GLU A 64 7.16 3.56 -14.31
C GLU A 64 8.42 2.69 -14.29
N HIS A 65 8.84 2.26 -13.13
CA HIS A 65 10.02 1.40 -12.96
C HIS A 65 9.70 -0.09 -13.14
N LYS A 66 8.48 -0.42 -13.50
CA LYS A 66 8.02 -1.81 -13.65
C LYS A 66 8.27 -2.65 -12.40
N HIS A 67 8.11 -2.01 -11.24
CA HIS A 67 8.29 -2.66 -9.95
C HIS A 67 6.97 -3.34 -9.53
N PRO A 68 7.02 -4.57 -8.97
CA PRO A 68 5.79 -5.27 -8.60
C PRO A 68 5.09 -4.64 -7.41
N VAL A 69 3.75 -4.64 -7.46
CA VAL A 69 2.91 -4.04 -6.43
C VAL A 69 1.72 -4.93 -6.09
N VAL A 70 1.29 -4.85 -4.83
CA VAL A 70 0.04 -5.44 -4.36
C VAL A 70 -0.89 -4.30 -3.97
N VAL A 71 -2.04 -4.23 -4.64
CA VAL A 71 -3.04 -3.20 -4.38
C VAL A 71 -4.09 -3.74 -3.44
N ALA A 72 -4.11 -3.22 -2.22
CA ALA A 72 -5.09 -3.60 -1.21
C ALA A 72 -6.35 -2.73 -1.39
N LEU A 73 -7.46 -3.37 -1.69
CA LEU A 73 -8.70 -2.66 -2.02
C LEU A 73 -9.62 -2.56 -0.80
N GLY A 74 -10.17 -1.38 -0.57
CA GLY A 74 -11.26 -1.16 0.38
C GLY A 74 -12.62 -1.34 -0.27
N ARG A 75 -12.71 -2.25 -1.24
CA ARG A 75 -13.90 -2.52 -2.03
C ARG A 75 -13.79 -3.92 -2.65
N ALA A 76 -14.85 -4.35 -3.34
CA ALA A 76 -14.82 -5.59 -4.09
C ALA A 76 -13.79 -5.52 -5.23
N LEU A 77 -13.32 -6.67 -5.69
CA LEU A 77 -12.42 -6.76 -6.83
C LEU A 77 -13.04 -6.08 -8.07
N TYR A 78 -12.16 -5.50 -8.87
CA TYR A 78 -12.58 -4.89 -10.13
C TYR A 78 -13.07 -5.95 -11.12
N LYS A 79 -14.19 -5.69 -11.78
CA LYS A 79 -14.65 -6.51 -12.89
C LYS A 79 -13.83 -6.22 -14.14
N ARG A 80 -13.26 -5.01 -14.21
CA ARG A 80 -12.42 -4.56 -15.31
C ARG A 80 -11.24 -3.81 -14.70
N VAL A 81 -10.03 -4.24 -15.03
CA VAL A 81 -8.81 -3.61 -14.53
C VAL A 81 -8.73 -2.15 -14.98
N PRO A 82 -8.46 -1.19 -14.08
CA PRO A 82 -8.26 0.20 -14.49
C PRO A 82 -7.18 0.33 -15.56
N PRO A 83 -7.40 1.18 -16.58
CA PRO A 83 -6.47 1.27 -17.72
C PRO A 83 -5.02 1.54 -17.36
N ASN A 84 -4.76 2.37 -16.34
CA ASN A 84 -3.38 2.69 -15.92
C ASN A 84 -2.67 1.50 -15.28
N LEU A 85 -3.39 0.46 -14.88
CA LEU A 85 -2.83 -0.71 -14.23
C LEU A 85 -2.81 -1.95 -15.15
N GLN A 86 -3.39 -1.83 -16.35
CA GLN A 86 -3.57 -2.96 -17.24
C GLN A 86 -2.24 -3.59 -17.66
N GLN A 87 -1.24 -2.78 -18.00
CA GLN A 87 0.05 -3.31 -18.43
C GLN A 87 0.73 -4.09 -17.29
N ALA A 88 0.76 -3.51 -16.09
CA ALA A 88 1.35 -4.19 -14.94
C ALA A 88 0.62 -5.50 -14.64
N PHE A 89 -0.71 -5.48 -14.74
CA PHE A 89 -1.52 -6.67 -14.55
C PHE A 89 -1.19 -7.75 -15.57
N ASP A 90 -1.15 -7.39 -16.87
CA ASP A 90 -0.87 -8.33 -17.95
C ASP A 90 0.54 -8.92 -17.85
N GLU A 91 1.48 -8.16 -17.33
CA GLU A 91 2.88 -8.58 -17.21
C GLU A 91 3.16 -9.33 -15.90
N GLY A 92 2.14 -9.58 -15.08
CA GLY A 92 2.30 -10.33 -13.84
C GLY A 92 2.96 -9.55 -12.70
N ARG A 93 2.99 -8.22 -12.79
CA ARG A 93 3.62 -7.34 -11.79
C ARG A 93 2.62 -6.76 -10.80
N LEU A 94 1.38 -7.24 -10.82
CA LEU A 94 0.33 -6.65 -10.01
C LEU A 94 -0.60 -7.71 -9.46
N LEU A 95 -1.02 -7.52 -8.21
CA LEU A 95 -2.04 -8.31 -7.56
C LEU A 95 -3.02 -7.37 -6.87
N PHE A 96 -4.32 -7.56 -7.11
CA PHE A 96 -5.36 -6.91 -6.31
C PHE A 96 -5.79 -7.86 -5.21
N VAL A 97 -5.93 -7.33 -3.98
CA VAL A 97 -6.46 -8.07 -2.85
C VAL A 97 -7.69 -7.32 -2.33
N SER A 98 -8.82 -7.99 -2.28
CA SER A 98 -10.04 -7.44 -1.70
C SER A 98 -10.36 -8.19 -0.41
N PHE A 99 -10.72 -7.45 0.64
CA PHE A 99 -11.06 -8.04 1.92
C PHE A 99 -12.58 -8.14 2.02
N ARG A 100 -13.03 -9.35 2.29
CA ARG A 100 -14.45 -9.71 2.22
C ARG A 100 -15.34 -8.86 3.12
N GLY A 101 -16.54 -8.57 2.63
CA GLY A 101 -17.57 -7.87 3.39
C GLY A 101 -17.87 -6.46 2.91
N TYR A 102 -17.05 -5.91 1.99
CA TYR A 102 -17.24 -4.55 1.50
C TYR A 102 -17.27 -4.55 -0.03
N THR A 103 -18.43 -4.17 -0.59
CA THR A 103 -18.59 -4.03 -2.04
C THR A 103 -18.22 -2.63 -2.50
N ARG A 104 -18.36 -1.63 -1.63
CA ARG A 104 -18.06 -0.23 -1.94
C ARG A 104 -17.01 0.33 -1.00
N HIS A 105 -16.22 1.28 -1.51
CA HIS A 105 -15.27 2.00 -0.70
C HIS A 105 -15.98 2.88 0.35
N SER A 106 -15.47 2.89 1.58
CA SER A 106 -15.94 3.72 2.68
C SER A 106 -14.76 4.02 3.61
N THR A 107 -14.95 4.93 4.56
CA THR A 107 -13.92 5.22 5.56
C THR A 107 -13.60 3.95 6.36
N LYS A 108 -14.63 3.21 6.76
CA LYS A 108 -14.43 1.98 7.54
C LYS A 108 -13.72 0.90 6.73
N SER A 109 -14.09 0.68 5.47
CA SER A 109 -13.42 -0.31 4.63
C SER A 109 -11.99 0.09 4.32
N SER A 110 -11.69 1.40 4.21
CA SER A 110 -10.34 1.90 4.05
C SER A 110 -9.49 1.61 5.29
N GLU A 111 -10.05 1.82 6.47
CA GLU A 111 -9.37 1.52 7.72
C GLU A 111 -9.04 0.02 7.82
N ILE A 112 -10.02 -0.83 7.57
CA ILE A 112 -9.83 -2.29 7.61
C ILE A 112 -8.79 -2.72 6.57
N ARG A 113 -8.85 -2.16 5.36
CA ARG A 113 -7.86 -2.43 4.32
C ARG A 113 -6.44 -2.13 4.81
N ASN A 114 -6.24 -0.99 5.47
CA ASN A 114 -4.92 -0.61 5.99
C ASN A 114 -4.45 -1.60 7.06
N TRP A 115 -5.32 -1.97 8.00
CA TRP A 115 -4.97 -2.96 9.02
C TRP A 115 -4.62 -4.31 8.40
N LYS A 116 -5.37 -4.75 7.40
CA LYS A 116 -5.12 -6.02 6.72
C LYS A 116 -3.81 -5.98 5.93
N ALA A 117 -3.56 -4.87 5.23
CA ALA A 117 -2.31 -4.70 4.47
C ALA A 117 -1.10 -4.73 5.40
N ALA A 118 -1.17 -4.02 6.53
CA ALA A 118 -0.10 -4.06 7.52
C ALA A 118 0.10 -5.47 8.08
N GLY A 119 -1.00 -6.21 8.27
CA GLY A 119 -0.95 -7.55 8.83
C GLY A 119 -0.23 -8.58 7.98
N ILE A 120 -0.22 -8.41 6.66
CA ILE A 120 0.48 -9.35 5.76
C ILE A 120 1.85 -8.82 5.33
N ALA A 121 2.21 -7.60 5.71
CA ALA A 121 3.50 -7.01 5.35
C ALA A 121 4.60 -7.48 6.28
N ASP A 122 5.81 -7.56 5.75
CA ASP A 122 7.01 -7.87 6.52
C ASP A 122 7.63 -6.63 7.15
N GLU A 123 7.27 -5.45 6.64
CA GLU A 123 7.82 -4.18 7.08
C GLU A 123 6.81 -3.09 6.72
N VAL A 124 6.72 -2.03 7.53
CA VAL A 124 5.70 -0.98 7.34
C VAL A 124 6.34 0.40 7.38
N TYR A 125 5.99 1.24 6.40
CA TYR A 125 6.41 2.63 6.33
C TYR A 125 5.21 3.56 6.39
N PHE A 126 5.34 4.63 7.17
CA PHE A 126 4.36 5.70 7.27
C PHE A 126 5.01 7.02 6.88
N THR A 127 4.25 7.91 6.24
CA THR A 127 4.61 9.33 6.26
C THR A 127 4.16 9.90 7.60
N PRO A 128 4.70 11.06 8.04
CA PRO A 128 4.20 11.71 9.26
C PRO A 128 2.70 11.93 9.17
N PHE A 129 2.02 11.78 10.29
CA PHE A 129 0.56 11.83 10.36
C PHE A 129 0.11 12.59 11.60
N ASN A 130 -1.13 13.07 11.56
CA ASN A 130 -1.75 13.72 12.71
C ASN A 130 -2.07 12.68 13.77
N ARG A 131 -1.78 12.99 15.03
CA ARG A 131 -1.98 12.05 16.16
C ARG A 131 -3.44 11.61 16.36
N PHE A 132 -4.39 12.33 15.75
CA PHE A 132 -5.81 11.97 15.81
C PHE A 132 -6.28 11.21 14.57
N SER A 133 -5.38 10.93 13.63
CA SER A 133 -5.74 10.20 12.41
C SER A 133 -5.82 8.69 12.65
N LEU A 134 -6.44 7.99 11.71
CA LEU A 134 -6.51 6.53 11.74
C LEU A 134 -5.12 5.89 11.64
N LEU A 135 -4.19 6.55 10.94
CA LEU A 135 -2.82 6.06 10.84
C LEU A 135 -2.09 6.10 12.18
N SER A 136 -2.45 7.05 13.05
CA SER A 136 -1.87 7.14 14.39
C SER A 136 -2.14 5.87 15.20
N THR A 137 -3.38 5.39 15.17
CA THR A 137 -3.76 4.17 15.88
C THR A 137 -3.06 2.95 15.31
N LEU A 138 -3.01 2.84 13.99
CA LEU A 138 -2.34 1.74 13.31
C LEU A 138 -0.84 1.73 13.65
N HIS A 139 -0.18 2.88 13.55
CA HIS A 139 1.24 3.02 13.88
C HIS A 139 1.52 2.63 15.32
N PHE A 140 0.74 3.18 16.26
CA PHE A 140 0.92 2.91 17.69
C PHE A 140 0.83 1.41 17.97
N THR A 141 -0.17 0.74 17.41
CA THR A 141 -0.39 -0.68 17.65
C THR A 141 0.78 -1.52 17.14
N TYR A 142 1.24 -1.24 15.91
CA TYR A 142 2.34 -2.00 15.34
C TYR A 142 3.67 -1.73 16.03
N GLU A 143 3.93 -0.48 16.40
CA GLU A 143 5.16 -0.15 17.12
C GLU A 143 5.23 -0.81 18.49
N LYS A 144 4.09 -0.83 19.20
CA LYS A 144 4.07 -1.31 20.58
C LYS A 144 3.87 -2.82 20.70
N TYR A 145 3.04 -3.42 19.85
CA TYR A 145 2.60 -4.81 20.03
C TYR A 145 3.04 -5.77 18.95
N SER A 146 3.64 -5.30 17.87
CA SER A 146 4.08 -6.15 16.76
C SER A 146 5.60 -6.22 16.71
N LYS A 147 6.11 -7.31 16.16
CA LYS A 147 7.53 -7.47 15.87
C LYS A 147 7.90 -6.96 14.47
N THR A 148 6.89 -6.60 13.68
CA THR A 148 7.10 -6.07 12.33
C THR A 148 7.85 -4.73 12.43
N PRO A 149 8.96 -4.55 11.68
CA PRO A 149 9.65 -3.27 11.65
C PRO A 149 8.75 -2.14 11.17
N VAL A 150 8.73 -1.02 11.89
CA VAL A 150 7.90 0.13 11.60
C VAL A 150 8.79 1.36 11.44
N HIS A 151 8.57 2.11 10.36
CA HIS A 151 9.35 3.29 10.03
C HIS A 151 8.45 4.49 9.72
N ILE A 152 8.91 5.67 10.08
CA ILE A 152 8.30 6.93 9.65
C ILE A 152 9.30 7.63 8.75
N LEU A 153 8.88 8.01 7.56
CA LEU A 153 9.73 8.76 6.62
C LEU A 153 10.02 10.16 7.17
N GLU A 154 11.27 10.58 7.06
CA GLU A 154 11.72 11.88 7.53
C GLU A 154 12.47 12.62 6.45
#